data_1ea9a07947e441fbe771196b335453b6
#
_entry.id   1ea9a07947e441fbe771196b335453b6
#
_cell.length_a   1.000
_cell.length_b   1.000
_cell.length_c   1.000
_cell.angle_alpha   90.00
_cell.angle_beta   90.00
_cell.angle_gamma   90.00
#
_symmetry.space_group_name_H-M   'P 1'
#
loop_
_entity.id
_entity.type
_entity.pdbx_description
1 polymer ?
#
loop_
_entity_poly.entity_id
_entity_poly.type
_entity_poly.pdbx_seq_one_letter_code
_entity_poly.pdbx_strand_id
1 'polypeptide(L)'
;MQVRRLKAAVAVAAAVTLAAGLAGCAESKRGEGGSAKDKLVFGAAGAPSNFDPAFATDGETFRVNRQMYDTLINHKPGTAELAPGLAESWDHSPDGKEWTFTLRKGVKFHDGNDFNAAAVCANFDRWYNLSAEAAQAQAAYYLDVFGGFKKNTSEDFSDSMYDSCEATDESTAVVKLTGFAGKFPAAFTLTSLSLSSPEAMKKYDADNVTQEGEAFNYPAYAMEHPTGTGPYKFVKYDEANGTVTLTRNDDYWGEKAKIKDIIFKVIPDENTRKQELRSGAIDGYDLPSPADYKSLKDDGFNLQVRDAFNVLYLGINQRGPAKKLADIRVRKAIAYALNREELVKTKLPAGAEVATQFMPSTVTGFATDVEKYDYDLDKAKALLKEAGAENLKLKFYYPTEVTRPYMPNPKEIFQVLSNDLKKAGITVEPVAKPWTDYLDATSQTRAHDIHLLGWTGDFNYAGNFVATFFGRGKPQFGDEGMKDMFQAIAKADSTVDAAEAKAAWEEINRRVMSEWLPAVPVSHSPPAIVVNKNVKGLTPSPLTQEEFYTVFFE
;
A
#
# COMPACT_ATOMS: atom_id res chain seq x y z
N MET A 1 65.16 2.21 -44.50
CA MET A 1 66.00 2.32 -43.28
C MET A 1 65.82 3.69 -42.64
N GLN A 2 64.58 4.13 -42.36
CA GLN A 2 64.29 5.47 -41.83
C GLN A 2 63.01 5.54 -40.97
N VAL A 3 62.66 4.49 -40.25
CA VAL A 3 61.42 4.47 -39.40
C VAL A 3 61.72 4.06 -37.93
N ARG A 4 63.02 4.04 -37.52
CA ARG A 4 63.40 3.57 -36.17
C ARG A 4 64.01 4.64 -35.25
N ARG A 5 63.95 5.95 -35.59
CA ARG A 5 64.52 7.00 -34.73
C ARG A 5 63.57 8.05 -34.18
N LEU A 6 62.22 7.80 -34.29
CA LEU A 6 61.21 8.76 -33.75
C LEU A 6 60.44 8.22 -32.54
N LYS A 7 60.82 7.09 -31.94
CA LYS A 7 60.14 6.53 -30.76
C LYS A 7 60.89 6.68 -29.43
N ALA A 8 62.03 7.34 -29.43
CA ALA A 8 62.86 7.51 -28.20
C ALA A 8 62.79 8.92 -27.57
N ALA A 9 62.13 9.89 -28.21
CA ALA A 9 62.09 11.25 -27.71
C ALA A 9 60.76 11.62 -27.02
N VAL A 10 59.77 10.75 -26.99
CA VAL A 10 58.45 11.02 -26.34
C VAL A 10 58.36 10.38 -24.94
N ALA A 11 59.26 9.51 -24.57
CA ALA A 11 59.23 8.79 -23.28
C ALA A 11 59.91 9.54 -22.11
N VAL A 12 60.60 10.64 -22.35
CA VAL A 12 61.30 11.40 -21.27
C VAL A 12 60.52 12.66 -20.86
N ALA A 13 59.56 13.12 -21.67
CA ALA A 13 58.72 14.30 -21.32
C ALA A 13 57.48 13.92 -20.49
N ALA A 14 57.09 12.63 -20.40
CA ALA A 14 55.95 12.17 -19.63
C ALA A 14 56.27 11.78 -18.16
N ALA A 15 57.55 11.72 -17.78
CA ALA A 15 57.92 11.32 -16.41
C ALA A 15 58.15 12.51 -15.44
N VAL A 16 58.16 13.73 -15.92
CA VAL A 16 58.39 14.95 -15.07
C VAL A 16 57.06 15.64 -14.71
N THR A 17 55.95 15.34 -15.37
CA THR A 17 54.62 15.90 -15.07
C THR A 17 53.78 15.04 -14.11
N LEU A 18 54.24 13.86 -13.70
CA LEU A 18 53.52 12.97 -12.73
C LEU A 18 54.03 13.16 -11.28
N ALA A 19 55.08 13.94 -11.03
CA ALA A 19 55.61 14.14 -9.67
C ALA A 19 55.14 15.42 -8.98
N ALA A 20 54.31 16.24 -9.65
CA ALA A 20 53.76 17.50 -9.07
C ALA A 20 52.26 17.40 -8.71
N GLY A 21 51.65 16.24 -8.87
CA GLY A 21 50.21 16.02 -8.64
C GLY A 21 49.85 15.33 -7.32
N LEU A 22 50.81 15.00 -6.45
CA LEU A 22 50.58 14.22 -5.21
C LEU A 22 50.78 15.00 -3.91
N ALA A 23 50.75 16.32 -3.95
CA ALA A 23 50.83 17.18 -2.75
C ALA A 23 49.61 18.12 -2.61
N GLY A 24 48.43 17.59 -2.99
CA GLY A 24 47.14 18.23 -2.75
C GLY A 24 46.28 17.31 -1.88
N CYS A 25 46.76 16.92 -0.68
CA CYS A 25 45.86 16.57 0.41
C CYS A 25 45.09 17.86 0.75
N ALA A 26 43.99 18.08 0.05
CA ALA A 26 42.96 18.96 0.56
C ALA A 26 42.45 18.30 1.85
N GLU A 27 42.97 18.75 2.99
CA GLU A 27 42.24 18.66 4.24
C GLU A 27 40.87 19.26 3.98
N SER A 28 39.88 18.37 3.82
CA SER A 28 38.50 18.75 4.00
C SER A 28 38.41 19.27 5.42
N LYS A 29 38.52 20.59 5.59
CA LYS A 29 38.07 21.28 6.79
C LYS A 29 36.57 21.01 6.86
N ARG A 30 36.19 19.89 7.49
CA ARG A 30 34.92 19.80 8.18
C ARG A 30 35.00 20.87 9.26
N GLY A 31 34.50 22.05 8.92
CA GLY A 31 34.32 23.12 9.88
C GLY A 31 33.42 22.55 11.00
N GLU A 32 33.92 22.58 12.20
CA GLU A 32 33.16 22.61 13.44
C GLU A 32 32.27 23.86 13.42
N GLY A 33 31.20 23.78 12.75
CA GLY A 33 30.04 24.63 12.76
C GLY A 33 28.90 23.75 12.35
N GLY A 34 28.30 23.06 13.32
CA GLY A 34 27.15 22.19 13.12
C GLY A 34 25.97 22.99 12.60
N SER A 35 25.88 23.19 11.29
CA SER A 35 24.58 23.39 10.68
C SER A 35 23.85 22.07 10.85
N ALA A 36 22.77 22.06 11.62
CA ALA A 36 21.89 20.91 11.76
C ALA A 36 21.62 20.35 10.34
N LYS A 37 21.72 19.03 10.18
CA LYS A 37 21.43 18.38 8.90
C LYS A 37 19.98 18.71 8.53
N ASP A 38 19.79 19.42 7.42
CA ASP A 38 18.49 20.00 7.02
C ASP A 38 17.85 19.22 5.84
N LYS A 39 18.39 18.04 5.56
CA LYS A 39 17.99 17.17 4.46
C LYS A 39 17.88 15.72 4.91
N LEU A 40 16.71 15.10 4.69
CA LEU A 40 16.47 13.69 4.89
C LEU A 40 16.59 12.96 3.55
N VAL A 41 17.39 11.90 3.50
CA VAL A 41 17.48 11.00 2.33
C VAL A 41 16.86 9.65 2.71
N PHE A 42 15.74 9.31 2.10
CA PHE A 42 15.01 8.07 2.41
C PHE A 42 15.07 7.09 1.23
N GLY A 43 15.50 5.85 1.50
CA GLY A 43 15.59 4.79 0.49
C GLY A 43 14.21 4.19 0.18
N ALA A 44 13.77 4.31 -1.05
CA ALA A 44 12.52 3.77 -1.57
C ALA A 44 12.79 2.45 -2.33
N ALA A 45 11.88 1.48 -2.20
CA ALA A 45 12.03 0.19 -2.89
C ALA A 45 11.64 0.23 -4.37
N GLY A 46 10.84 1.22 -4.78
CA GLY A 46 10.39 1.42 -6.15
C GLY A 46 10.23 2.90 -6.47
N ALA A 47 10.14 3.20 -7.75
CA ALA A 47 9.82 4.53 -8.24
C ALA A 47 8.32 4.81 -8.07
N PRO A 48 7.92 6.05 -7.73
CA PRO A 48 6.52 6.44 -7.82
C PRO A 48 6.06 6.43 -9.28
N SER A 49 4.84 6.00 -9.52
CA SER A 49 4.27 5.96 -10.88
C SER A 49 3.90 7.34 -11.40
N ASN A 50 3.44 8.22 -10.51
CA ASN A 50 3.01 9.59 -10.77
C ASN A 50 2.87 10.34 -9.44
N PHE A 51 2.50 11.62 -9.48
CA PHE A 51 2.31 12.45 -8.28
C PHE A 51 0.90 13.06 -8.18
N ASP A 52 -0.05 12.63 -9.03
CA ASP A 52 -1.46 12.96 -8.87
C ASP A 52 -2.14 11.93 -7.94
N PRO A 53 -2.70 12.34 -6.79
CA PRO A 53 -3.36 11.41 -5.88
C PRO A 53 -4.44 10.56 -6.54
N ALA A 54 -5.22 11.12 -7.46
CA ALA A 54 -6.33 10.43 -8.12
C ALA A 54 -5.93 9.13 -8.84
N PHE A 55 -4.67 9.05 -9.28
CA PHE A 55 -4.12 7.92 -10.05
C PHE A 55 -3.07 7.12 -9.26
N ALA A 56 -2.90 7.42 -7.97
CA ALA A 56 -1.98 6.70 -7.10
C ALA A 56 -2.59 5.39 -6.62
N THR A 57 -1.87 4.27 -6.76
CA THR A 57 -2.37 2.92 -6.40
C THR A 57 -1.38 2.06 -5.63
N ASP A 58 -0.15 2.51 -5.43
CA ASP A 58 0.91 1.74 -4.78
C ASP A 58 1.59 2.49 -3.62
N GLY A 59 2.21 1.74 -2.72
CA GLY A 59 2.79 2.27 -1.48
C GLY A 59 3.95 3.25 -1.69
N GLU A 60 4.74 3.13 -2.77
CA GLU A 60 5.86 4.04 -3.02
C GLU A 60 5.36 5.39 -3.56
N THR A 61 4.36 5.37 -4.44
CA THR A 61 3.63 6.57 -4.89
C THR A 61 2.94 7.26 -3.71
N PHE A 62 2.22 6.50 -2.87
CA PHE A 62 1.57 7.04 -1.67
C PHE A 62 2.54 7.68 -0.70
N ARG A 63 3.73 7.10 -0.49
CA ARG A 63 4.75 7.63 0.42
C ARG A 63 5.17 9.05 0.07
N VAL A 64 5.32 9.34 -1.22
CA VAL A 64 5.67 10.68 -1.72
C VAL A 64 4.46 11.60 -1.65
N ASN A 65 3.29 11.16 -2.14
CA ASN A 65 2.09 12.00 -2.23
C ASN A 65 1.62 12.49 -0.86
N ARG A 66 1.68 11.66 0.19
CA ARG A 66 1.31 12.07 1.57
C ARG A 66 2.12 13.23 2.12
N GLN A 67 3.30 13.48 1.59
CA GLN A 67 4.10 14.63 2.04
C GLN A 67 3.64 15.94 1.36
N MET A 68 2.93 15.83 0.23
CA MET A 68 2.53 16.97 -0.59
C MET A 68 1.04 17.30 -0.48
N TYR A 69 0.23 16.35 -0.05
CA TYR A 69 -1.23 16.50 -0.04
C TYR A 69 -1.80 16.15 1.33
N ASP A 70 -2.93 16.75 1.63
CA ASP A 70 -3.78 16.39 2.77
C ASP A 70 -5.12 15.83 2.30
N THR A 71 -5.74 15.02 3.15
CA THR A 71 -7.07 14.45 3.01
C THR A 71 -8.09 15.21 3.83
N LEU A 72 -9.40 15.04 3.56
CA LEU A 72 -10.47 15.61 4.40
C LEU A 72 -10.41 15.06 5.82
N ILE A 73 -10.21 13.76 5.96
CA ILE A 73 -10.08 13.04 7.23
C ILE A 73 -8.70 12.40 7.24
N ASN A 74 -8.00 12.45 8.36
CA ASN A 74 -6.68 11.84 8.56
C ASN A 74 -6.77 10.73 9.63
N HIS A 75 -5.64 10.16 9.99
CA HIS A 75 -5.48 9.25 11.12
C HIS A 75 -4.75 9.94 12.27
N LYS A 76 -5.03 9.51 13.51
CA LYS A 76 -4.15 9.85 14.63
C LYS A 76 -2.78 9.26 14.37
N PRO A 77 -1.69 10.04 14.55
CA PRO A 77 -0.33 9.54 14.31
C PRO A 77 -0.06 8.19 15.00
N GLY A 78 0.46 7.24 14.25
CA GLY A 78 0.80 5.91 14.74
C GLY A 78 -0.38 4.95 14.95
N THR A 79 -1.59 5.33 14.56
CA THR A 79 -2.80 4.49 14.69
C THR A 79 -3.59 4.41 13.39
N ALA A 80 -4.64 3.60 13.37
CA ALA A 80 -5.65 3.58 12.31
C ALA A 80 -6.97 4.28 12.74
N GLU A 81 -6.94 5.05 13.84
CA GLU A 81 -8.10 5.81 14.30
C GLU A 81 -8.26 7.10 13.51
N LEU A 82 -9.50 7.44 13.15
CA LEU A 82 -9.81 8.66 12.41
C LEU A 82 -9.51 9.91 13.24
N ALA A 83 -9.00 10.92 12.57
CA ALA A 83 -8.70 12.24 13.11
C ALA A 83 -9.05 13.35 12.11
N PRO A 84 -9.27 14.59 12.57
CA PRO A 84 -9.43 15.73 11.68
C PRO A 84 -8.23 15.93 10.74
N GLY A 85 -8.53 16.06 9.44
CA GLY A 85 -7.59 16.48 8.40
C GLY A 85 -7.90 17.91 7.95
N LEU A 86 -8.18 18.12 6.67
CA LEU A 86 -8.68 19.41 6.15
C LEU A 86 -10.09 19.73 6.62
N ALA A 87 -10.88 18.70 6.98
CA ALA A 87 -12.11 18.89 7.74
C ALA A 87 -11.82 18.86 9.25
N GLU A 88 -12.31 19.86 9.99
CA GLU A 88 -12.26 19.91 11.47
C GLU A 88 -13.27 18.95 12.09
N SER A 89 -14.40 18.75 11.42
CA SER A 89 -15.46 17.82 11.80
C SER A 89 -16.27 17.39 10.59
N TRP A 90 -16.98 16.29 10.75
CA TRP A 90 -17.91 15.76 9.75
C TRP A 90 -19.12 15.12 10.44
N ASP A 91 -20.25 15.12 9.74
CA ASP A 91 -21.49 14.48 10.18
C ASP A 91 -22.27 13.99 8.95
N HIS A 92 -23.29 13.18 9.14
CA HIS A 92 -24.12 12.68 8.06
C HIS A 92 -25.61 12.73 8.39
N SER A 93 -26.45 12.78 7.34
CA SER A 93 -27.90 12.63 7.46
C SER A 93 -28.29 11.27 8.06
N PRO A 94 -29.48 11.14 8.67
CA PRO A 94 -29.91 9.87 9.27
C PRO A 94 -29.93 8.66 8.32
N ASP A 95 -30.08 8.88 7.02
CA ASP A 95 -30.02 7.84 5.99
C ASP A 95 -28.60 7.65 5.40
N GLY A 96 -27.62 8.44 5.90
CA GLY A 96 -26.21 8.35 5.51
C GLY A 96 -25.91 8.76 4.06
N LYS A 97 -26.84 9.48 3.42
CA LYS A 97 -26.67 9.91 2.02
C LYS A 97 -26.07 11.30 1.86
N GLU A 98 -26.13 12.13 2.87
CA GLU A 98 -25.54 13.47 2.85
C GLU A 98 -24.45 13.55 3.92
N TRP A 99 -23.23 13.87 3.52
CA TRP A 99 -22.06 14.02 4.39
C TRP A 99 -21.63 15.47 4.41
N THR A 100 -21.73 16.10 5.58
CA THR A 100 -21.35 17.50 5.79
C THR A 100 -19.95 17.58 6.40
N PHE A 101 -19.05 18.28 5.72
CA PHE A 101 -17.69 18.54 6.19
C PHE A 101 -17.54 20.02 6.57
N THR A 102 -17.17 20.28 7.84
CA THR A 102 -16.74 21.60 8.28
C THR A 102 -15.24 21.74 8.08
N LEU A 103 -14.83 22.66 7.22
CA LEU A 103 -13.46 22.78 6.74
C LEU A 103 -12.63 23.76 7.57
N ARG A 104 -11.32 23.53 7.63
CA ARG A 104 -10.35 24.47 8.19
C ARG A 104 -10.32 25.74 7.37
N LYS A 105 -10.16 26.88 8.06
CA LYS A 105 -10.05 28.20 7.44
C LYS A 105 -8.58 28.60 7.28
N GLY A 106 -8.30 29.38 6.23
CA GLY A 106 -6.97 29.95 5.99
C GLY A 106 -5.94 28.97 5.44
N VAL A 107 -6.36 27.77 5.05
CA VAL A 107 -5.50 26.80 4.36
C VAL A 107 -5.26 27.26 2.92
N LYS A 108 -4.02 27.09 2.43
CA LYS A 108 -3.63 27.41 1.04
C LYS A 108 -3.01 26.20 0.35
N PHE A 109 -3.33 26.07 -0.92
CA PHE A 109 -2.58 25.18 -1.81
C PHE A 109 -1.15 25.69 -2.04
N HIS A 110 -0.28 24.82 -2.53
CA HIS A 110 1.13 25.15 -2.80
C HIS A 110 1.34 26.27 -3.83
N ASP A 111 0.35 26.50 -4.68
CA ASP A 111 0.31 27.59 -5.68
C ASP A 111 -0.19 28.93 -5.12
N GLY A 112 -0.58 28.96 -3.84
CA GLY A 112 -1.05 30.14 -3.13
C GLY A 112 -2.56 30.36 -3.18
N ASN A 113 -3.32 29.56 -3.94
CA ASN A 113 -4.77 29.61 -4.00
C ASN A 113 -5.39 29.12 -2.67
N ASP A 114 -6.59 29.63 -2.34
CA ASP A 114 -7.27 29.29 -1.10
C ASP A 114 -7.92 27.90 -1.21
N PHE A 115 -7.74 27.09 -0.16
CA PHE A 115 -8.54 25.89 0.05
C PHE A 115 -9.86 26.28 0.70
N ASN A 116 -10.97 25.85 0.11
CA ASN A 116 -12.34 26.12 0.56
C ASN A 116 -13.31 25.03 0.09
N ALA A 117 -14.60 25.16 0.42
CA ALA A 117 -15.62 24.18 0.04
C ALA A 117 -15.78 24.02 -1.48
N ALA A 118 -15.60 25.10 -2.25
CA ALA A 118 -15.64 25.01 -3.71
C ALA A 118 -14.49 24.16 -4.26
N ALA A 119 -13.29 24.27 -3.67
CA ALA A 119 -12.15 23.43 -4.04
C ALA A 119 -12.38 21.95 -3.69
N VAL A 120 -13.04 21.65 -2.56
CA VAL A 120 -13.46 20.28 -2.22
C VAL A 120 -14.38 19.75 -3.30
N CYS A 121 -15.47 20.45 -3.61
CA CYS A 121 -16.43 20.03 -4.62
C CYS A 121 -15.79 19.88 -6.01
N ALA A 122 -14.85 20.75 -6.38
CA ALA A 122 -14.13 20.63 -7.64
C ALA A 122 -13.33 19.33 -7.74
N ASN A 123 -12.75 18.82 -6.64
CA ASN A 123 -12.06 17.53 -6.63
C ASN A 123 -13.05 16.35 -6.78
N PHE A 124 -14.16 16.34 -6.05
CA PHE A 124 -15.19 15.30 -6.21
C PHE A 124 -15.78 15.30 -7.62
N ASP A 125 -16.11 16.48 -8.16
CA ASP A 125 -16.63 16.61 -9.52
C ASP A 125 -15.61 16.18 -10.57
N ARG A 126 -14.32 16.50 -10.36
CA ARG A 126 -13.25 16.01 -11.24
C ARG A 126 -13.24 14.50 -11.30
N TRP A 127 -13.16 13.83 -10.15
CA TRP A 127 -13.09 12.36 -10.10
C TRP A 127 -14.31 11.72 -10.78
N TYR A 128 -15.51 12.24 -10.50
CA TYR A 128 -16.77 11.75 -11.08
C TYR A 128 -16.85 11.96 -12.60
N ASN A 129 -16.32 13.07 -13.11
CA ASN A 129 -16.38 13.43 -14.52
C ASN A 129 -15.20 12.91 -15.37
N LEU A 130 -14.28 12.12 -14.81
CA LEU A 130 -13.23 11.47 -15.61
C LEU A 130 -13.88 10.71 -16.77
N SER A 131 -13.51 11.06 -18.02
CA SER A 131 -14.17 10.56 -19.23
C SER A 131 -13.26 9.75 -20.14
N ALA A 132 -11.94 9.92 -20.04
CA ALA A 132 -10.97 9.13 -20.80
C ALA A 132 -10.86 7.71 -20.22
N GLU A 133 -10.87 6.69 -21.08
CA GLU A 133 -10.74 5.29 -20.66
C GLU A 133 -9.47 5.06 -19.84
N ALA A 134 -8.34 5.59 -20.28
CA ALA A 134 -7.07 5.50 -19.56
C ALA A 134 -7.14 6.15 -18.17
N ALA A 135 -7.77 7.31 -18.02
CA ALA A 135 -7.93 7.98 -16.74
C ALA A 135 -8.83 7.18 -15.78
N GLN A 136 -9.95 6.65 -16.28
CA GLN A 136 -10.84 5.80 -15.47
C GLN A 136 -10.14 4.49 -15.04
N ALA A 137 -9.35 3.89 -15.91
CA ALA A 137 -8.59 2.67 -15.60
C ALA A 137 -7.55 2.93 -14.49
N GLN A 138 -6.96 4.13 -14.42
CA GLN A 138 -5.97 4.49 -13.41
C GLN A 138 -6.59 5.01 -12.10
N ALA A 139 -7.86 5.44 -12.09
CA ALA A 139 -8.55 5.93 -10.89
C ALA A 139 -9.15 4.79 -10.04
N ALA A 140 -8.34 3.74 -9.79
CA ALA A 140 -8.79 2.48 -9.18
C ALA A 140 -9.40 2.66 -7.78
N TYR A 141 -8.85 3.53 -6.93
CA TYR A 141 -9.39 3.78 -5.60
C TYR A 141 -10.67 4.61 -5.60
N TYR A 142 -10.80 5.58 -6.53
CA TYR A 142 -12.08 6.25 -6.73
C TYR A 142 -13.15 5.22 -7.13
N LEU A 143 -12.83 4.35 -8.08
CA LEU A 143 -13.72 3.29 -8.52
C LEU A 143 -14.07 2.32 -7.37
N ASP A 144 -13.11 1.93 -6.54
CA ASP A 144 -13.37 1.07 -5.37
C ASP A 144 -14.31 1.75 -4.36
N VAL A 145 -14.15 3.07 -4.15
CA VAL A 145 -14.95 3.81 -3.17
C VAL A 145 -16.33 4.14 -3.71
N PHE A 146 -16.45 4.61 -4.95
CA PHE A 146 -17.69 5.14 -5.52
C PHE A 146 -18.36 4.23 -6.54
N GLY A 147 -17.69 3.19 -7.01
CA GLY A 147 -18.26 2.16 -7.89
C GLY A 147 -18.24 2.48 -9.38
N GLY A 148 -18.25 3.75 -9.76
CA GLY A 148 -18.28 4.18 -11.16
C GLY A 148 -18.19 5.68 -11.34
N PHE A 149 -18.23 6.11 -12.58
CA PHE A 149 -18.12 7.49 -13.03
C PHE A 149 -19.46 7.99 -13.57
N LYS A 150 -19.58 9.26 -13.87
CA LYS A 150 -20.77 9.83 -14.53
C LYS A 150 -21.11 9.13 -15.85
N LYS A 151 -20.08 8.74 -16.58
CA LYS A 151 -20.17 7.92 -17.77
C LYS A 151 -19.04 6.90 -17.75
N ASN A 152 -19.40 5.65 -17.50
CA ASN A 152 -18.45 4.55 -17.49
C ASN A 152 -17.93 4.24 -18.90
N THR A 153 -16.64 3.98 -19.01
CA THR A 153 -15.99 3.50 -20.24
C THR A 153 -15.93 1.97 -20.29
N SER A 154 -16.19 1.28 -19.18
CA SER A 154 -16.28 -0.17 -19.07
C SER A 154 -17.64 -0.61 -18.56
N GLU A 155 -18.17 -1.72 -19.10
CA GLU A 155 -19.39 -2.37 -18.61
C GLU A 155 -19.18 -3.07 -17.24
N ASP A 156 -17.94 -3.25 -16.82
CA ASP A 156 -17.60 -3.81 -15.51
C ASP A 156 -17.79 -2.81 -14.36
N PHE A 157 -17.92 -1.53 -14.63
CA PHE A 157 -18.12 -0.50 -13.62
C PHE A 157 -19.61 -0.39 -13.27
N SER A 158 -19.90 -0.25 -11.97
CA SER A 158 -21.26 -0.01 -11.49
C SER A 158 -21.67 1.44 -11.66
N ASP A 159 -22.94 1.75 -11.38
CA ASP A 159 -23.37 3.14 -11.22
C ASP A 159 -22.63 3.79 -10.05
N SER A 160 -22.30 5.06 -10.20
CA SER A 160 -21.60 5.82 -9.15
C SER A 160 -22.45 5.98 -7.90
N MET A 161 -21.83 5.79 -6.75
CA MET A 161 -22.42 6.19 -5.47
C MET A 161 -22.35 7.69 -5.21
N TYR A 162 -21.43 8.42 -5.85
CA TYR A 162 -21.41 9.88 -5.79
C TYR A 162 -22.52 10.47 -6.65
N ASP A 163 -23.29 11.39 -6.08
CA ASP A 163 -24.34 12.15 -6.76
C ASP A 163 -23.87 13.57 -7.05
N SER A 164 -23.55 14.33 -6.00
CA SER A 164 -23.16 15.73 -6.14
C SER A 164 -22.38 16.24 -4.92
N CYS A 165 -21.75 17.41 -5.05
CA CYS A 165 -21.15 18.15 -3.96
C CYS A 165 -21.64 19.61 -4.00
N GLU A 166 -21.98 20.17 -2.84
CA GLU A 166 -22.46 21.54 -2.68
C GLU A 166 -21.60 22.30 -1.67
N ALA A 167 -21.01 23.40 -2.11
CA ALA A 167 -20.36 24.37 -1.23
C ALA A 167 -21.45 25.32 -0.67
N THR A 168 -21.96 25.05 0.51
CA THR A 168 -23.04 25.86 1.12
C THR A 168 -22.53 27.20 1.63
N ASP A 169 -21.26 27.26 1.99
CA ASP A 169 -20.48 28.47 2.29
C ASP A 169 -18.97 28.16 2.04
N GLU A 170 -18.07 29.10 2.33
CA GLU A 170 -16.63 28.95 2.10
C GLU A 170 -16.00 27.79 2.90
N SER A 171 -16.59 27.40 4.03
CA SER A 171 -16.06 26.42 4.98
C SER A 171 -16.95 25.19 5.17
N THR A 172 -18.02 25.04 4.40
CA THR A 172 -18.94 23.90 4.52
C THR A 172 -19.18 23.25 3.17
N ALA A 173 -18.73 22.00 3.03
CA ALA A 173 -18.95 21.16 1.86
C ALA A 173 -19.92 20.03 2.20
N VAL A 174 -20.96 19.84 1.38
CA VAL A 174 -21.94 18.74 1.52
C VAL A 174 -21.79 17.81 0.33
N VAL A 175 -21.35 16.58 0.60
CA VAL A 175 -21.23 15.49 -0.40
C VAL A 175 -22.48 14.64 -0.34
N LYS A 176 -23.16 14.48 -1.47
CA LYS A 176 -24.39 13.70 -1.61
C LYS A 176 -24.08 12.37 -2.31
N LEU A 177 -24.68 11.30 -1.79
CA LEU A 177 -24.52 9.94 -2.28
C LEU A 177 -25.87 9.37 -2.71
N THR A 178 -25.89 8.47 -3.68
CA THR A 178 -27.09 7.74 -4.12
C THR A 178 -27.53 6.69 -3.08
N GLY A 179 -26.61 6.24 -2.22
CA GLY A 179 -26.85 5.26 -1.15
C GLY A 179 -25.86 5.43 -0.01
N PHE A 180 -26.11 4.76 1.11
CA PHE A 180 -25.15 4.69 2.21
C PHE A 180 -24.01 3.72 1.88
N ALA A 181 -22.79 4.06 2.28
CA ALA A 181 -21.65 3.18 2.26
C ALA A 181 -20.94 3.19 3.63
N GLY A 182 -20.88 2.06 4.29
CA GLY A 182 -20.28 1.92 5.62
C GLY A 182 -18.79 2.28 5.68
N LYS A 183 -18.09 2.28 4.54
CA LYS A 183 -16.69 2.72 4.44
C LYS A 183 -16.49 4.23 4.59
N PHE A 184 -17.53 5.05 4.44
CA PHE A 184 -17.48 6.46 4.81
C PHE A 184 -17.62 6.58 6.34
N PRO A 185 -16.85 7.43 7.02
CA PRO A 185 -15.88 8.40 6.52
C PRO A 185 -14.45 7.84 6.32
N ALA A 186 -14.18 6.58 6.68
CA ALA A 186 -12.83 6.03 6.67
C ALA A 186 -12.14 6.10 5.30
N ALA A 187 -12.90 5.97 4.21
CA ALA A 187 -12.36 6.08 2.86
C ALA A 187 -11.73 7.46 2.55
N PHE A 188 -12.15 8.54 3.24
CA PHE A 188 -11.59 9.88 3.05
C PHE A 188 -10.23 10.09 3.71
N THR A 189 -9.64 9.05 4.30
CA THR A 189 -8.24 9.01 4.71
C THR A 189 -7.31 8.50 3.62
N LEU A 190 -7.86 8.00 2.50
CA LEU A 190 -7.07 7.47 1.39
C LEU A 190 -6.25 8.57 0.72
N THR A 191 -4.97 8.32 0.54
CA THR A 191 -4.08 9.20 -0.22
C THR A 191 -4.61 9.50 -1.62
N SER A 192 -5.28 8.53 -2.27
CA SER A 192 -5.89 8.70 -3.60
C SER A 192 -7.06 9.69 -3.60
N LEU A 193 -7.66 9.99 -2.45
CA LEU A 193 -8.71 10.98 -2.28
C LEU A 193 -8.22 12.26 -1.61
N SER A 194 -6.91 12.52 -1.65
CA SER A 194 -6.32 13.79 -1.23
C SER A 194 -6.71 14.92 -2.18
N LEU A 195 -6.73 16.15 -1.65
CA LEU A 195 -7.25 17.29 -2.40
C LEU A 195 -6.15 18.04 -3.15
N SER A 196 -6.40 18.28 -4.42
CA SER A 196 -5.55 18.95 -5.38
C SER A 196 -6.05 20.37 -5.68
N SER A 197 -5.15 21.31 -6.01
CA SER A 197 -5.53 22.66 -6.44
C SER A 197 -6.33 22.62 -7.74
N PRO A 198 -7.58 23.11 -7.77
CA PRO A 198 -8.38 23.16 -8.98
C PRO A 198 -7.75 23.98 -10.08
N GLU A 199 -7.09 25.08 -9.74
CA GLU A 199 -6.40 25.96 -10.68
C GLU A 199 -5.19 25.28 -11.31
N ALA A 200 -4.39 24.55 -10.51
CA ALA A 200 -3.25 23.80 -11.03
C ALA A 200 -3.70 22.62 -11.90
N MET A 201 -4.73 21.87 -11.47
CA MET A 201 -5.30 20.77 -12.25
C MET A 201 -5.77 21.25 -13.64
N LYS A 202 -6.50 22.36 -13.68
CA LYS A 202 -6.98 22.98 -14.93
C LYS A 202 -5.82 23.49 -15.78
N LYS A 203 -4.83 24.15 -15.17
CA LYS A 203 -3.69 24.76 -15.88
C LYS A 203 -2.83 23.72 -16.57
N TYR A 204 -2.64 22.57 -15.96
CA TYR A 204 -1.73 21.52 -16.40
C TYR A 204 -2.43 20.26 -16.88
N ASP A 205 -3.73 20.41 -17.25
CA ASP A 205 -4.55 19.39 -17.92
C ASP A 205 -4.55 18.03 -17.23
N ALA A 206 -4.86 18.05 -15.92
CA ALA A 206 -4.68 16.91 -15.01
C ALA A 206 -5.40 15.61 -15.43
N ASP A 207 -6.47 15.70 -16.25
CA ASP A 207 -7.28 14.54 -16.63
C ASP A 207 -6.79 13.87 -17.95
N ASN A 208 -5.79 14.47 -18.60
CA ASN A 208 -5.28 13.99 -19.88
C ASN A 208 -4.30 12.81 -19.72
N VAL A 209 -4.79 11.73 -19.12
CA VAL A 209 -4.08 10.45 -19.08
C VAL A 209 -4.32 9.73 -20.39
N THR A 210 -3.24 9.28 -21.04
CA THR A 210 -3.30 8.51 -22.29
C THR A 210 -2.62 7.15 -22.12
N GLN A 211 -2.95 6.21 -23.00
CA GLN A 211 -2.34 4.89 -22.98
C GLN A 211 -1.70 4.60 -24.34
N GLU A 212 -0.47 4.09 -24.32
CA GLU A 212 0.24 3.62 -25.50
C GLU A 212 0.73 2.18 -25.25
N GLY A 213 0.08 1.22 -25.88
CA GLY A 213 0.29 -0.19 -25.57
C GLY A 213 -0.15 -0.54 -24.16
N GLU A 214 0.77 -1.02 -23.33
CA GLU A 214 0.53 -1.32 -21.90
C GLU A 214 0.93 -0.15 -20.99
N ALA A 215 1.60 0.89 -21.51
CA ALA A 215 2.11 2.01 -20.74
C ALA A 215 1.09 3.16 -20.66
N PHE A 216 0.96 3.74 -19.46
CA PHE A 216 0.18 4.95 -19.24
C PHE A 216 1.08 6.18 -19.24
N ASN A 217 0.65 7.22 -19.95
CA ASN A 217 1.32 8.51 -19.98
C ASN A 217 0.50 9.52 -19.19
N TYR A 218 1.11 10.09 -18.17
CA TYR A 218 0.47 11.05 -17.27
C TYR A 218 0.75 12.49 -17.71
N PRO A 219 -0.19 13.43 -17.49
CA PRO A 219 -0.04 14.83 -17.85
C PRO A 219 1.00 15.56 -16.99
N ALA A 220 1.39 16.77 -17.42
CA ALA A 220 2.34 17.60 -16.69
C ALA A 220 1.92 17.90 -15.24
N TYR A 221 0.61 17.95 -14.93
CA TYR A 221 0.14 18.03 -13.55
C TYR A 221 0.72 16.91 -12.69
N ALA A 222 0.58 15.69 -13.15
CA ALA A 222 0.96 14.51 -12.38
C ALA A 222 2.48 14.26 -12.32
N MET A 223 3.26 14.82 -13.26
CA MET A 223 4.70 14.53 -13.36
C MET A 223 5.60 15.69 -12.94
N GLU A 224 5.14 16.94 -13.12
CA GLU A 224 5.98 18.12 -12.97
C GLU A 224 5.38 19.18 -12.03
N HIS A 225 4.04 19.21 -11.89
CA HIS A 225 3.33 20.28 -11.18
C HIS A 225 2.30 19.80 -10.16
N PRO A 226 2.56 18.71 -9.40
CA PRO A 226 1.62 18.26 -8.37
C PRO A 226 1.45 19.35 -7.31
N THR A 227 0.20 19.68 -6.98
CA THR A 227 -0.13 20.85 -6.17
C THR A 227 -1.19 20.50 -5.15
N GLY A 228 -0.76 20.24 -3.92
CA GLY A 228 -1.61 19.96 -2.74
C GLY A 228 -1.53 21.06 -1.69
N THR A 229 -1.92 20.71 -0.46
CA THR A 229 -1.90 21.57 0.73
C THR A 229 -0.87 21.15 1.76
N GLY A 230 -0.14 20.04 1.50
CA GLY A 230 0.68 19.32 2.47
C GLY A 230 1.94 20.05 2.95
N PRO A 231 2.65 19.44 3.92
CA PRO A 231 3.82 20.05 4.60
C PRO A 231 5.04 20.20 3.71
N TYR A 232 5.08 19.54 2.55
CA TYR A 232 6.17 19.66 1.57
C TYR A 232 5.63 19.94 0.18
N LYS A 233 6.41 20.68 -0.62
CA LYS A 233 6.15 21.02 -2.02
C LYS A 233 7.04 20.21 -2.94
N PHE A 234 6.53 19.82 -4.10
CA PHE A 234 7.32 19.17 -5.15
C PHE A 234 8.39 20.11 -5.70
N VAL A 235 9.59 19.59 -5.89
CA VAL A 235 10.69 20.31 -6.54
C VAL A 235 10.99 19.68 -7.89
N LYS A 236 11.27 18.38 -7.91
CA LYS A 236 11.55 17.64 -9.15
C LYS A 236 11.53 16.13 -8.94
N TYR A 237 11.29 15.43 -10.02
CA TYR A 237 11.60 14.02 -10.19
C TYR A 237 12.73 13.87 -11.22
N ASP A 238 13.84 13.30 -10.80
CA ASP A 238 14.98 12.96 -11.65
C ASP A 238 14.90 11.45 -11.91
N GLU A 239 14.20 11.08 -12.98
CA GLU A 239 13.97 9.66 -13.35
C GLU A 239 15.29 8.94 -13.63
N ALA A 240 16.25 9.60 -14.27
CA ALA A 240 17.53 9.00 -14.63
C ALA A 240 18.33 8.55 -13.40
N ASN A 241 18.22 9.30 -12.30
CA ASN A 241 18.87 9.00 -11.03
C ASN A 241 17.92 8.37 -10.00
N GLY A 242 16.65 8.16 -10.34
CA GLY A 242 15.63 7.61 -9.45
C GLY A 242 15.45 8.44 -8.17
N THR A 243 15.41 9.79 -8.27
CA THR A 243 15.30 10.64 -7.08
C THR A 243 14.14 11.62 -7.16
N VAL A 244 13.27 11.62 -6.14
CA VAL A 244 12.25 12.66 -5.95
C VAL A 244 12.72 13.63 -4.88
N THR A 245 12.70 14.91 -5.16
CA THR A 245 13.05 15.97 -4.21
C THR A 245 11.81 16.78 -3.85
N LEU A 246 11.57 16.89 -2.55
CA LEU A 246 10.55 17.75 -1.97
C LEU A 246 11.23 18.82 -1.10
N THR A 247 10.60 20.00 -0.98
CA THR A 247 11.05 21.07 -0.08
C THR A 247 9.92 21.49 0.84
N ARG A 248 10.24 21.94 2.03
CA ARG A 248 9.28 22.36 3.05
C ARG A 248 8.32 23.44 2.54
N ASN A 249 7.04 23.26 2.86
CA ASN A 249 6.03 24.29 2.74
C ASN A 249 6.07 25.19 3.99
N ASP A 250 6.67 26.38 3.87
CA ASP A 250 6.76 27.30 4.99
C ASP A 250 5.41 27.92 5.40
N ASP A 251 4.39 27.83 4.54
CA ASP A 251 3.04 28.30 4.73
C ASP A 251 2.05 27.17 5.10
N TYR A 252 2.57 26.01 5.54
CA TYR A 252 1.75 24.87 5.92
C TYR A 252 0.81 25.23 7.08
N TRP A 253 -0.44 24.85 6.96
CA TRP A 253 -1.50 25.14 7.92
C TRP A 253 -1.35 24.42 9.28
N GLY A 254 -0.65 23.27 9.30
CA GLY A 254 -0.36 22.47 10.48
C GLY A 254 1.01 22.78 11.12
N GLU A 255 1.59 21.80 11.82
CA GLU A 255 2.92 21.95 12.39
C GLU A 255 3.96 22.03 11.25
N LYS A 256 4.74 23.11 11.26
CA LYS A 256 5.78 23.32 10.26
C LYS A 256 6.84 22.22 10.31
N ALA A 257 7.16 21.65 9.17
CA ALA A 257 8.17 20.62 9.05
C ALA A 257 9.54 21.10 9.56
N LYS A 258 10.25 20.25 10.30
CA LYS A 258 11.54 20.59 10.90
C LYS A 258 12.70 20.44 9.92
N ILE A 259 12.60 19.48 8.99
CA ILE A 259 13.57 19.26 7.91
C ILE A 259 13.14 20.07 6.69
N LYS A 260 14.12 20.70 6.03
CA LYS A 260 13.86 21.53 4.86
C LYS A 260 13.58 20.71 3.62
N ASP A 261 14.45 19.75 3.31
CA ASP A 261 14.34 18.97 2.08
C ASP A 261 14.22 17.47 2.38
N ILE A 262 13.35 16.77 1.63
CA ILE A 262 13.30 15.32 1.61
C ILE A 262 13.72 14.85 0.22
N ILE A 263 14.60 13.86 0.16
CA ILE A 263 14.94 13.13 -1.05
C ILE A 263 14.50 11.67 -0.88
N PHE A 264 13.57 11.20 -1.72
CA PHE A 264 13.31 9.79 -1.88
C PHE A 264 14.26 9.26 -2.96
N LYS A 265 15.09 8.29 -2.59
CA LYS A 265 16.07 7.67 -3.49
C LYS A 265 15.65 6.24 -3.79
N VAL A 266 15.36 5.94 -5.04
CA VAL A 266 14.93 4.61 -5.48
C VAL A 266 16.11 3.65 -5.47
N ILE A 267 16.03 2.62 -4.65
CA ILE A 267 17.04 1.56 -4.49
C ILE A 267 16.30 0.23 -4.37
N PRO A 268 16.02 -0.48 -5.47
CA PRO A 268 15.17 -1.68 -5.47
C PRO A 268 15.73 -2.84 -4.60
N ASP A 269 17.04 -3.03 -4.61
CA ASP A 269 17.69 -4.11 -3.83
C ASP A 269 17.80 -3.75 -2.34
N GLU A 270 17.23 -4.57 -1.47
CA GLU A 270 17.20 -4.32 -0.03
C GLU A 270 18.58 -4.39 0.61
N ASN A 271 19.49 -5.25 0.13
CA ASN A 271 20.85 -5.31 0.66
C ASN A 271 21.62 -4.02 0.34
N THR A 272 21.37 -3.44 -0.83
CA THR A 272 21.92 -2.12 -1.20
C THR A 272 21.36 -1.03 -0.30
N ARG A 273 20.04 -0.99 -0.02
CA ARG A 273 19.46 -0.04 0.96
C ARG A 273 20.12 -0.17 2.32
N LYS A 274 20.29 -1.40 2.81
CA LYS A 274 20.96 -1.68 4.09
C LYS A 274 22.42 -1.19 4.11
N GLN A 275 23.18 -1.40 3.03
CA GLN A 275 24.55 -0.90 2.92
C GLN A 275 24.61 0.61 2.85
N GLU A 276 23.71 1.25 2.11
CA GLU A 276 23.64 2.71 2.04
C GLU A 276 23.22 3.35 3.37
N LEU A 277 22.34 2.71 4.14
CA LEU A 277 22.04 3.13 5.50
C LEU A 277 23.28 3.05 6.40
N ARG A 278 24.04 1.95 6.34
CA ARG A 278 25.27 1.76 7.12
C ARG A 278 26.37 2.76 6.76
N SER A 279 26.49 3.12 5.49
CA SER A 279 27.44 4.14 5.03
C SER A 279 26.98 5.58 5.30
N GLY A 280 25.70 5.78 5.68
CA GLY A 280 25.10 7.11 5.86
C GLY A 280 24.75 7.82 4.53
N ALA A 281 24.69 7.08 3.42
CA ALA A 281 24.23 7.60 2.13
C ALA A 281 22.69 7.80 2.10
N ILE A 282 21.95 7.03 2.89
CA ILE A 282 20.54 7.26 3.22
C ILE A 282 20.34 7.34 4.74
N ASP A 283 19.26 7.96 5.16
CA ASP A 283 18.91 8.15 6.58
C ASP A 283 17.92 7.12 7.10
N GLY A 284 17.26 6.40 6.21
CA GLY A 284 16.31 5.36 6.55
C GLY A 284 15.74 4.67 5.31
N TYR A 285 15.08 3.54 5.54
CA TYR A 285 14.30 2.84 4.51
C TYR A 285 13.20 1.98 5.15
N ASP A 286 12.21 1.61 4.35
CA ASP A 286 11.07 0.83 4.79
C ASP A 286 11.25 -0.67 4.52
N LEU A 287 10.55 -1.49 5.31
CA LEU A 287 10.48 -2.95 5.18
C LEU A 287 11.86 -3.63 5.17
N PRO A 288 12.73 -3.40 6.18
CA PRO A 288 13.93 -4.20 6.33
C PRO A 288 13.56 -5.68 6.53
N SER A 289 14.42 -6.56 6.04
CA SER A 289 14.25 -8.00 6.24
C SER A 289 14.20 -8.35 7.75
N PRO A 290 13.22 -9.14 8.22
CA PRO A 290 13.18 -9.59 9.61
C PRO A 290 14.45 -10.28 10.09
N ALA A 291 15.16 -10.96 9.19
CA ALA A 291 16.45 -11.58 9.49
C ALA A 291 17.54 -10.58 9.88
N ASP A 292 17.40 -9.31 9.46
CA ASP A 292 18.36 -8.24 9.72
C ASP A 292 18.01 -7.39 10.94
N TYR A 293 16.83 -7.56 11.56
CA TYR A 293 16.38 -6.72 12.69
C TYR A 293 17.39 -6.68 13.84
N LYS A 294 17.93 -7.86 14.19
CA LYS A 294 18.93 -7.92 15.27
C LYS A 294 20.20 -7.18 14.88
N SER A 295 20.74 -7.42 13.68
CA SER A 295 22.00 -6.78 13.25
C SER A 295 21.84 -5.27 13.10
N LEU A 296 20.72 -4.78 12.58
CA LEU A 296 20.43 -3.34 12.48
C LEU A 296 20.38 -2.67 13.86
N LYS A 297 19.75 -3.32 14.85
CA LYS A 297 19.73 -2.82 16.25
C LYS A 297 21.13 -2.85 16.88
N ASP A 298 21.90 -3.93 16.68
CA ASP A 298 23.26 -4.06 17.19
C ASP A 298 24.20 -3.00 16.55
N ASP A 299 23.99 -2.64 15.29
CA ASP A 299 24.69 -1.56 14.59
C ASP A 299 24.25 -0.14 15.09
N GLY A 300 23.26 -0.07 15.97
CA GLY A 300 22.80 1.16 16.61
C GLY A 300 21.74 1.94 15.82
N PHE A 301 21.14 1.35 14.79
CA PHE A 301 20.02 1.98 14.05
C PHE A 301 18.73 1.94 14.87
N ASN A 302 17.86 2.90 14.63
CA ASN A 302 16.52 2.95 15.22
C ASN A 302 15.56 2.15 14.32
N LEU A 303 15.34 0.89 14.70
CA LEU A 303 14.38 0.01 14.04
C LEU A 303 13.07 0.07 14.82
N GLN A 304 12.03 0.60 14.18
CA GLN A 304 10.70 0.78 14.73
C GLN A 304 9.75 -0.23 14.09
N VAL A 305 9.09 -1.02 14.94
CA VAL A 305 8.12 -2.03 14.52
C VAL A 305 6.73 -1.41 14.60
N ARG A 306 5.93 -1.58 13.54
CA ARG A 306 4.54 -1.13 13.44
C ARG A 306 3.61 -2.20 14.01
N ASP A 307 2.43 -1.80 14.45
CA ASP A 307 1.36 -2.77 14.70
C ASP A 307 0.94 -3.46 13.40
N ALA A 308 0.54 -4.72 13.50
CA ALA A 308 0.09 -5.47 12.33
C ALA A 308 -1.29 -4.98 11.88
N PHE A 309 -1.37 -4.46 10.65
CA PHE A 309 -2.63 -4.06 10.01
C PHE A 309 -2.74 -4.70 8.61
N ASN A 310 -2.44 -6.00 8.56
CA ASN A 310 -2.36 -6.76 7.34
C ASN A 310 -2.76 -8.22 7.57
N VAL A 311 -2.92 -8.96 6.50
CA VAL A 311 -3.13 -10.41 6.52
C VAL A 311 -2.34 -11.07 5.40
N LEU A 312 -1.62 -12.14 5.70
CA LEU A 312 -1.13 -13.12 4.74
C LEU A 312 -2.16 -14.23 4.62
N TYR A 313 -2.49 -14.66 3.42
CA TYR A 313 -3.41 -15.77 3.19
C TYR A 313 -2.94 -16.72 2.08
N LEU A 314 -3.38 -17.96 2.15
CA LEU A 314 -3.33 -18.92 1.06
C LEU A 314 -4.64 -18.83 0.29
N GLY A 315 -4.61 -18.25 -0.89
CA GLY A 315 -5.75 -18.15 -1.79
C GLY A 315 -6.07 -19.50 -2.45
N ILE A 316 -7.36 -19.81 -2.58
CA ILE A 316 -7.85 -21.08 -3.12
C ILE A 316 -8.77 -20.80 -4.31
N ASN A 317 -8.34 -21.17 -5.51
CA ASN A 317 -9.14 -20.98 -6.72
C ASN A 317 -10.15 -22.10 -6.92
N GLN A 318 -11.37 -21.88 -6.49
CA GLN A 318 -12.46 -22.87 -6.60
C GLN A 318 -12.96 -23.08 -8.04
N ARG A 319 -12.64 -22.13 -8.94
CA ARG A 319 -12.95 -22.18 -10.38
C ARG A 319 -11.78 -22.67 -11.23
N GLY A 320 -10.64 -22.94 -10.59
CA GLY A 320 -9.41 -23.36 -11.23
C GLY A 320 -9.43 -24.76 -11.81
N PRO A 321 -8.26 -25.25 -12.26
CA PRO A 321 -8.11 -26.59 -12.81
C PRO A 321 -8.46 -27.70 -11.82
N ALA A 322 -8.07 -27.57 -10.56
CA ALA A 322 -8.33 -28.57 -9.51
C ALA A 322 -9.75 -28.46 -8.95
N LYS A 323 -10.73 -29.05 -9.63
CA LYS A 323 -12.16 -28.96 -9.29
C LYS A 323 -12.52 -29.40 -7.87
N LYS A 324 -11.70 -30.24 -7.24
CA LYS A 324 -11.88 -30.66 -5.85
C LYS A 324 -11.78 -29.50 -4.84
N LEU A 325 -11.18 -28.36 -5.20
CA LEU A 325 -11.11 -27.17 -4.36
C LEU A 325 -12.47 -26.50 -4.14
N ALA A 326 -13.48 -26.78 -4.95
CA ALA A 326 -14.85 -26.35 -4.72
C ALA A 326 -15.50 -27.04 -3.48
N ASP A 327 -15.01 -28.23 -3.08
CA ASP A 327 -15.48 -28.94 -1.89
C ASP A 327 -14.91 -28.31 -0.62
N ILE A 328 -15.78 -27.85 0.28
CA ILE A 328 -15.41 -27.24 1.57
C ILE A 328 -14.54 -28.18 2.44
N ARG A 329 -14.74 -29.50 2.36
CA ARG A 329 -13.94 -30.47 3.11
C ARG A 329 -12.49 -30.46 2.67
N VAL A 330 -12.24 -30.27 1.37
CA VAL A 330 -10.87 -30.12 0.83
C VAL A 330 -10.24 -28.82 1.30
N ARG A 331 -10.98 -27.69 1.31
CA ARG A 331 -10.47 -26.41 1.83
C ARG A 331 -10.18 -26.47 3.32
N LYS A 332 -11.06 -27.10 4.12
CA LYS A 332 -10.82 -27.36 5.56
C LYS A 332 -9.62 -28.29 5.77
N ALA A 333 -9.44 -29.30 4.94
CA ALA A 333 -8.26 -30.17 4.98
C ALA A 333 -6.96 -29.39 4.73
N ILE A 334 -6.96 -28.50 3.74
CA ILE A 334 -5.83 -27.62 3.49
C ILE A 334 -5.56 -26.74 4.72
N ALA A 335 -6.58 -26.15 5.34
CA ALA A 335 -6.43 -25.30 6.52
C ALA A 335 -5.82 -26.07 7.71
N TYR A 336 -6.28 -27.29 8.00
CA TYR A 336 -5.71 -28.14 9.06
C TYR A 336 -4.30 -28.67 8.74
N ALA A 337 -3.93 -28.76 7.45
CA ALA A 337 -2.62 -29.24 7.05
C ALA A 337 -1.49 -28.23 7.28
N LEU A 338 -1.80 -26.94 7.41
CA LEU A 338 -0.78 -25.88 7.53
C LEU A 338 -0.34 -25.68 8.98
N ASN A 339 0.94 -25.90 9.28
CA ASN A 339 1.54 -25.56 10.58
C ASN A 339 1.86 -24.06 10.63
N ARG A 340 0.83 -23.22 10.78
CA ARG A 340 0.94 -21.77 10.78
C ARG A 340 1.73 -21.25 11.98
N GLU A 341 1.65 -21.90 13.13
CA GLU A 341 2.44 -21.54 14.32
C GLU A 341 3.94 -21.66 14.05
N GLU A 342 4.38 -22.76 13.43
CA GLU A 342 5.79 -22.95 13.08
C GLU A 342 6.25 -21.95 12.02
N LEU A 343 5.41 -21.65 11.02
CA LEU A 343 5.68 -20.61 10.03
C LEU A 343 5.89 -19.24 10.72
N VAL A 344 4.94 -18.83 11.56
CA VAL A 344 5.00 -17.56 12.28
C VAL A 344 6.27 -17.47 13.13
N LYS A 345 6.56 -18.51 13.89
CA LYS A 345 7.71 -18.56 14.79
C LYS A 345 9.06 -18.51 14.06
N THR A 346 9.16 -19.10 12.87
CA THR A 346 10.47 -19.33 12.22
C THR A 346 10.74 -18.45 11.03
N LYS A 347 9.71 -17.88 10.40
CA LYS A 347 9.81 -17.15 9.12
C LYS A 347 9.29 -15.73 9.14
N LEU A 348 8.52 -15.35 10.15
CA LEU A 348 7.91 -14.03 10.25
C LEU A 348 8.57 -13.18 11.35
N PRO A 349 8.38 -11.86 11.34
CA PRO A 349 8.93 -10.97 12.37
C PRO A 349 8.44 -11.34 13.77
N ALA A 350 9.25 -11.04 14.79
CA ALA A 350 8.82 -11.14 16.17
C ALA A 350 7.57 -10.27 16.40
N GLY A 351 6.55 -10.84 17.03
CA GLY A 351 5.24 -10.20 17.20
C GLY A 351 4.23 -10.55 16.11
N ALA A 352 4.62 -11.33 15.09
CA ALA A 352 3.64 -11.90 14.14
C ALA A 352 2.75 -12.92 14.85
N GLU A 353 1.49 -12.99 14.45
CA GLU A 353 0.46 -13.85 15.04
C GLU A 353 -0.18 -14.71 13.95
N VAL A 354 -0.65 -15.90 14.34
CA VAL A 354 -1.48 -16.74 13.46
C VAL A 354 -2.81 -16.03 13.25
N ALA A 355 -3.15 -15.77 11.99
CA ALA A 355 -4.43 -15.16 11.65
C ALA A 355 -5.56 -16.16 11.83
N THR A 356 -6.58 -15.79 12.62
CA THR A 356 -7.80 -16.59 12.80
C THR A 356 -8.89 -16.22 11.81
N GLN A 357 -8.80 -15.05 11.18
CA GLN A 357 -9.70 -14.52 10.16
C GLN A 357 -8.95 -13.50 9.27
N PHE A 358 -9.63 -12.91 8.30
CA PHE A 358 -8.97 -12.09 7.27
C PHE A 358 -8.65 -10.65 7.70
N MET A 359 -9.11 -10.19 8.85
CA MET A 359 -8.82 -8.84 9.35
C MET A 359 -8.15 -8.88 10.73
N PRO A 360 -7.32 -7.87 11.07
CA PRO A 360 -6.72 -7.73 12.40
C PRO A 360 -7.76 -7.47 13.48
N SER A 361 -7.43 -7.80 14.73
CA SER A 361 -8.32 -7.61 15.90
C SER A 361 -8.65 -6.15 16.22
N THR A 362 -7.90 -5.20 15.67
CA THR A 362 -8.11 -3.76 15.82
C THR A 362 -9.22 -3.21 14.92
N VAL A 363 -9.71 -4.00 13.96
CA VAL A 363 -10.77 -3.59 13.03
C VAL A 363 -12.14 -3.88 13.63
N THR A 364 -13.04 -2.91 13.61
CA THR A 364 -14.43 -3.08 14.07
C THR A 364 -15.15 -4.16 13.26
N GLY A 365 -15.81 -5.10 13.94
CA GLY A 365 -16.44 -6.27 13.32
C GLY A 365 -15.55 -7.53 13.36
N PHE A 366 -14.40 -7.49 14.05
CA PHE A 366 -13.61 -8.68 14.35
C PHE A 366 -14.40 -9.61 15.28
N ALA A 367 -14.58 -10.88 14.88
CA ALA A 367 -15.27 -11.88 15.67
C ALA A 367 -14.28 -12.71 16.49
N THR A 368 -14.51 -12.84 17.80
CA THR A 368 -13.60 -13.58 18.71
C THR A 368 -13.85 -15.09 18.71
N ASP A 369 -14.98 -15.53 18.18
CA ASP A 369 -15.54 -16.89 18.24
C ASP A 369 -15.65 -17.60 16.88
N VAL A 370 -14.74 -17.26 15.95
CA VAL A 370 -14.67 -17.93 14.63
C VAL A 370 -14.16 -19.39 14.75
N GLU A 371 -14.53 -20.23 13.77
CA GLU A 371 -13.95 -21.58 13.64
C GLU A 371 -12.44 -21.47 13.38
N LYS A 372 -11.65 -22.18 14.21
CA LYS A 372 -10.18 -22.19 14.13
C LYS A 372 -9.69 -23.50 13.52
N TYR A 373 -8.60 -23.43 12.80
CA TYR A 373 -7.98 -24.56 12.12
C TYR A 373 -6.55 -24.76 12.65
N ASP A 374 -6.47 -25.34 13.85
CA ASP A 374 -5.17 -25.70 14.43
C ASP A 374 -4.54 -26.86 13.64
N TYR A 375 -3.23 -26.92 13.60
CA TYR A 375 -2.51 -27.92 12.82
C TYR A 375 -2.87 -29.35 13.24
N ASP A 376 -3.48 -30.12 12.34
CA ASP A 376 -3.95 -31.48 12.57
C ASP A 376 -3.87 -32.29 11.27
N LEU A 377 -2.77 -33.02 11.08
CA LEU A 377 -2.56 -33.84 9.87
C LEU A 377 -3.52 -35.01 9.75
N ASP A 378 -3.94 -35.60 10.86
CA ASP A 378 -4.84 -36.76 10.82
C ASP A 378 -6.23 -36.34 10.39
N LYS A 379 -6.70 -35.20 10.92
CA LYS A 379 -7.96 -34.57 10.50
C LYS A 379 -7.90 -34.11 9.03
N ALA A 380 -6.78 -33.50 8.61
CA ALA A 380 -6.59 -33.12 7.20
C ALA A 380 -6.70 -34.34 6.26
N LYS A 381 -6.01 -35.44 6.57
CA LYS A 381 -6.07 -36.67 5.78
C LYS A 381 -7.45 -37.31 5.78
N ALA A 382 -8.15 -37.30 6.91
CA ALA A 382 -9.52 -37.83 7.01
C ALA A 382 -10.46 -37.04 6.10
N LEU A 383 -10.41 -35.71 6.13
CA LEU A 383 -11.24 -34.86 5.27
C LEU A 383 -10.92 -35.03 3.78
N LEU A 384 -9.65 -35.19 3.40
CA LEU A 384 -9.27 -35.48 2.01
C LEU A 384 -9.83 -36.83 1.55
N LYS A 385 -9.78 -37.84 2.41
CA LYS A 385 -10.37 -39.18 2.13
C LYS A 385 -11.88 -39.10 1.96
N GLU A 386 -12.57 -38.42 2.87
CA GLU A 386 -14.03 -38.20 2.79
C GLU A 386 -14.46 -37.47 1.51
N ALA A 387 -13.61 -36.54 1.03
CA ALA A 387 -13.84 -35.82 -0.22
C ALA A 387 -13.36 -36.59 -1.47
N GLY A 388 -12.75 -37.77 -1.33
CA GLY A 388 -12.13 -38.53 -2.42
C GLY A 388 -11.00 -37.71 -3.10
N ALA A 389 -10.18 -37.02 -2.30
CA ALA A 389 -9.12 -36.12 -2.75
C ALA A 389 -7.72 -36.52 -2.22
N GLU A 390 -7.51 -37.80 -1.88
CA GLU A 390 -6.27 -38.31 -1.27
C GLU A 390 -5.03 -38.15 -2.17
N ASN A 391 -5.20 -38.05 -3.49
CA ASN A 391 -4.14 -37.85 -4.47
C ASN A 391 -4.17 -36.46 -5.13
N LEU A 392 -4.59 -35.46 -4.37
CA LEU A 392 -4.72 -34.10 -4.88
C LEU A 392 -3.36 -33.54 -5.34
N LYS A 393 -3.36 -32.96 -6.54
CA LYS A 393 -2.19 -32.25 -7.10
C LYS A 393 -2.58 -30.81 -7.33
N LEU A 394 -1.79 -29.87 -6.86
CA LEU A 394 -2.08 -28.44 -6.90
C LEU A 394 -0.91 -27.65 -7.47
N LYS A 395 -1.19 -26.74 -8.42
CA LYS A 395 -0.27 -25.69 -8.83
C LYS A 395 -0.30 -24.58 -7.79
N PHE A 396 0.83 -24.40 -7.11
CA PHE A 396 0.98 -23.38 -6.08
C PHE A 396 1.78 -22.20 -6.62
N TYR A 397 1.11 -21.11 -6.87
CA TYR A 397 1.71 -19.87 -7.38
C TYR A 397 2.24 -19.03 -6.22
N TYR A 398 3.45 -18.51 -6.37
CA TYR A 398 4.05 -17.55 -5.42
C TYR A 398 4.87 -16.49 -6.16
N PRO A 399 4.92 -15.24 -5.66
CA PRO A 399 5.66 -14.17 -6.32
C PRO A 399 7.15 -14.24 -6.01
N THR A 400 7.94 -13.68 -6.93
CA THR A 400 9.38 -13.39 -6.77
C THR A 400 9.61 -11.88 -6.86
N GLU A 401 10.79 -11.43 -6.46
CA GLU A 401 11.25 -10.04 -6.59
C GLU A 401 10.35 -9.02 -5.86
N VAL A 402 9.75 -9.44 -4.74
CA VAL A 402 8.87 -8.59 -3.94
C VAL A 402 9.02 -8.88 -2.46
N THR A 403 8.93 -7.82 -1.66
CA THR A 403 8.73 -7.85 -0.21
C THR A 403 7.47 -7.07 0.12
N ARG A 404 6.61 -7.61 0.98
CA ARG A 404 5.36 -6.98 1.42
C ARG A 404 5.28 -7.00 2.95
N PRO A 405 4.54 -6.07 3.59
CA PRO A 405 4.36 -6.04 5.04
C PRO A 405 3.93 -7.40 5.62
N TYR A 406 3.05 -8.10 4.92
CA TYR A 406 2.52 -9.42 5.29
C TYR A 406 3.37 -10.59 4.80
N MET A 407 4.30 -10.38 3.86
CA MET A 407 5.04 -11.44 3.15
C MET A 407 6.51 -11.00 2.92
N PRO A 408 7.35 -11.03 3.97
CA PRO A 408 8.73 -10.55 3.89
C PRO A 408 9.62 -11.40 2.98
N ASN A 409 9.37 -12.73 2.90
CA ASN A 409 10.10 -13.64 2.01
C ASN A 409 9.14 -14.67 1.40
N PRO A 410 8.55 -14.38 0.23
CA PRO A 410 7.56 -15.26 -0.41
C PRO A 410 8.07 -16.69 -0.63
N LYS A 411 9.32 -16.86 -1.06
CA LYS A 411 9.90 -18.17 -1.35
C LYS A 411 10.03 -19.05 -0.12
N GLU A 412 10.47 -18.50 1.01
CA GLU A 412 10.59 -19.27 2.25
C GLU A 412 9.22 -19.65 2.81
N ILE A 413 8.25 -18.72 2.76
CA ILE A 413 6.87 -18.98 3.17
C ILE A 413 6.27 -20.10 2.30
N PHE A 414 6.41 -19.99 0.98
CA PHE A 414 5.99 -21.04 0.04
C PHE A 414 6.59 -22.40 0.38
N GLN A 415 7.89 -22.46 0.70
CA GLN A 415 8.56 -23.72 1.03
C GLN A 415 7.97 -24.39 2.27
N VAL A 416 7.70 -23.61 3.33
CA VAL A 416 7.10 -24.14 4.56
C VAL A 416 5.69 -24.68 4.27
N LEU A 417 4.83 -23.89 3.67
CA LEU A 417 3.45 -24.28 3.38
C LEU A 417 3.38 -25.49 2.41
N SER A 418 4.28 -25.53 1.40
CA SER A 418 4.36 -26.67 0.48
C SER A 418 4.78 -27.96 1.17
N ASN A 419 5.70 -27.90 2.13
CA ASN A 419 6.11 -29.06 2.91
C ASN A 419 4.99 -29.58 3.80
N ASP A 420 4.19 -28.69 4.38
CA ASP A 420 3.04 -29.07 5.20
C ASP A 420 1.94 -29.74 4.37
N LEU A 421 1.61 -29.18 3.21
CA LEU A 421 0.68 -29.81 2.27
C LEU A 421 1.14 -31.20 1.83
N LYS A 422 2.44 -31.40 1.58
CA LYS A 422 3.02 -32.72 1.25
C LYS A 422 2.86 -33.73 2.38
N LYS A 423 3.00 -33.33 3.66
CA LYS A 423 2.78 -34.21 4.82
C LYS A 423 1.32 -34.69 4.89
N ALA A 424 0.37 -33.86 4.43
CA ALA A 424 -1.04 -34.23 4.32
C ALA A 424 -1.36 -35.11 3.11
N GLY A 425 -0.39 -35.38 2.21
CA GLY A 425 -0.58 -36.19 1.00
C GLY A 425 -0.90 -35.37 -0.25
N ILE A 426 -0.88 -34.04 -0.18
CA ILE A 426 -1.13 -33.16 -1.34
C ILE A 426 0.17 -32.94 -2.10
N THR A 427 0.18 -33.27 -3.40
CA THR A 427 1.33 -32.99 -4.28
C THR A 427 1.29 -31.51 -4.71
N VAL A 428 2.39 -30.81 -4.54
CA VAL A 428 2.51 -29.39 -4.90
C VAL A 428 3.44 -29.22 -6.09
N GLU A 429 2.95 -28.56 -7.14
CA GLU A 429 3.72 -28.10 -8.30
C GLU A 429 4.01 -26.59 -8.13
N PRO A 430 5.29 -26.19 -7.94
CA PRO A 430 5.63 -24.78 -7.73
C PRO A 430 5.57 -23.98 -9.02
N VAL A 431 4.99 -22.78 -8.96
CA VAL A 431 4.97 -21.80 -10.06
C VAL A 431 5.40 -20.45 -9.52
N ALA A 432 6.66 -20.09 -9.77
CA ALA A 432 7.23 -18.79 -9.40
C ALA A 432 7.02 -17.78 -10.52
N LYS A 433 6.63 -16.55 -10.20
CA LYS A 433 6.44 -15.47 -11.17
C LYS A 433 6.92 -14.13 -10.61
N PRO A 434 7.49 -13.22 -11.44
CA PRO A 434 7.70 -11.84 -11.08
C PRO A 434 6.38 -11.19 -10.64
N TRP A 435 6.45 -10.17 -9.79
CA TRP A 435 5.27 -9.63 -9.09
C TRP A 435 4.10 -9.24 -10.00
N THR A 436 4.37 -8.48 -11.08
CA THR A 436 3.31 -8.05 -12.01
C THR A 436 2.66 -9.24 -12.72
N ASP A 437 3.45 -10.12 -13.33
CA ASP A 437 2.97 -11.34 -13.99
C ASP A 437 2.22 -12.27 -13.02
N TYR A 438 2.62 -12.23 -11.74
CA TYR A 438 1.97 -12.99 -10.68
C TYR A 438 0.56 -12.47 -10.40
N LEU A 439 0.38 -11.16 -10.27
CA LEU A 439 -0.92 -10.55 -10.04
C LEU A 439 -1.88 -10.85 -11.20
N ASP A 440 -1.43 -10.71 -12.44
CA ASP A 440 -2.23 -11.04 -13.62
C ASP A 440 -2.63 -12.52 -13.66
N ALA A 441 -1.67 -13.41 -13.40
CA ALA A 441 -1.92 -14.85 -13.40
C ALA A 441 -2.89 -15.29 -12.31
N THR A 442 -2.94 -14.60 -11.17
CA THR A 442 -3.80 -14.97 -10.03
C THR A 442 -5.16 -14.28 -10.05
N SER A 443 -5.27 -13.07 -10.63
CA SER A 443 -6.53 -12.31 -10.70
C SER A 443 -7.29 -12.53 -12.01
N GLN A 444 -6.60 -12.50 -13.16
CA GLN A 444 -7.24 -12.50 -14.48
C GLN A 444 -7.32 -13.89 -15.11
N THR A 445 -6.21 -14.64 -15.15
CA THR A 445 -6.17 -15.91 -15.89
C THR A 445 -6.76 -17.09 -15.13
N ARG A 446 -6.77 -17.03 -13.79
CA ARG A 446 -7.22 -18.11 -12.90
C ARG A 446 -6.62 -19.49 -13.21
N ALA A 447 -5.42 -19.52 -13.78
CA ALA A 447 -4.73 -20.75 -14.15
C ALA A 447 -4.10 -21.48 -12.95
N HIS A 448 -4.08 -20.83 -11.77
CA HIS A 448 -3.59 -21.38 -10.51
C HIS A 448 -4.64 -22.23 -9.82
N ASP A 449 -4.19 -23.10 -8.92
CA ASP A 449 -5.07 -23.82 -7.98
C ASP A 449 -5.04 -23.12 -6.61
N ILE A 450 -3.85 -22.88 -6.08
CA ILE A 450 -3.64 -22.11 -4.86
C ILE A 450 -2.54 -21.05 -5.08
N HIS A 451 -2.59 -19.97 -4.30
CA HIS A 451 -1.61 -18.90 -4.42
C HIS A 451 -1.35 -18.22 -3.07
N LEU A 452 -0.19 -17.57 -2.95
CA LEU A 452 0.25 -16.86 -1.76
C LEU A 452 0.10 -15.35 -1.97
N LEU A 453 -0.81 -14.72 -1.23
CA LEU A 453 -1.03 -13.27 -1.32
C LEU A 453 -1.42 -12.74 0.06
N GLY A 454 -1.61 -11.46 0.18
CA GLY A 454 -2.08 -10.80 1.38
C GLY A 454 -2.59 -9.41 1.10
N TRP A 455 -2.91 -8.70 2.16
CA TRP A 455 -3.44 -7.35 2.12
C TRP A 455 -2.89 -6.53 3.28
N THR A 456 -2.54 -5.30 3.04
CA THR A 456 -2.37 -4.28 4.07
C THR A 456 -3.60 -3.38 3.99
N GLY A 457 -4.29 -3.17 5.11
CA GLY A 457 -5.48 -2.33 5.11
C GLY A 457 -5.15 -0.88 4.72
N ASP A 458 -5.99 -0.29 3.87
CA ASP A 458 -5.86 1.09 3.44
C ASP A 458 -6.49 2.05 4.44
N PHE A 459 -7.53 1.59 5.14
CA PHE A 459 -8.26 2.32 6.19
C PHE A 459 -8.98 1.35 7.13
N ASN A 460 -9.32 1.82 8.33
CA ASN A 460 -9.91 1.00 9.38
C ASN A 460 -11.41 0.73 9.13
N TYR A 461 -11.68 -0.27 8.29
CA TYR A 461 -13.03 -0.72 7.96
C TYR A 461 -13.03 -2.21 7.61
N ALA A 462 -14.00 -2.98 8.13
CA ALA A 462 -14.08 -4.42 7.91
C ALA A 462 -14.18 -4.80 6.42
N GLY A 463 -14.94 -4.03 5.65
CA GLY A 463 -15.08 -4.21 4.20
C GLY A 463 -13.76 -4.09 3.45
N ASN A 464 -12.81 -3.27 3.92
CA ASN A 464 -11.49 -3.16 3.31
C ASN A 464 -10.66 -4.45 3.39
N PHE A 465 -10.97 -5.34 4.33
CA PHE A 465 -10.35 -6.67 4.46
C PHE A 465 -11.20 -7.79 3.87
N VAL A 466 -12.52 -7.71 3.94
CA VAL A 466 -13.42 -8.80 3.57
C VAL A 466 -14.08 -8.55 2.21
N ALA A 467 -14.65 -7.36 1.99
CA ALA A 467 -15.32 -7.05 0.74
C ALA A 467 -14.36 -6.90 -0.44
N THR A 468 -13.13 -6.43 -0.20
CA THR A 468 -12.08 -6.34 -1.23
C THR A 468 -11.81 -7.68 -1.91
N PHE A 469 -11.86 -8.78 -1.16
CA PHE A 469 -11.60 -10.12 -1.71
C PHE A 469 -12.85 -10.86 -2.13
N PHE A 470 -13.93 -10.73 -1.36
CA PHE A 470 -15.09 -11.64 -1.43
C PHE A 470 -16.39 -10.93 -1.85
N GLY A 471 -16.34 -9.61 -2.06
CA GLY A 471 -17.50 -8.80 -2.44
C GLY A 471 -17.70 -8.62 -3.95
N ARG A 472 -18.85 -8.06 -4.32
CA ARG A 472 -19.16 -7.44 -5.62
C ARG A 472 -18.97 -8.28 -6.89
N GLY A 473 -19.19 -9.59 -6.84
CA GLY A 473 -19.19 -10.42 -8.05
C GLY A 473 -17.84 -10.54 -8.78
N LYS A 474 -16.75 -9.98 -8.23
CA LYS A 474 -15.36 -10.22 -8.66
C LYS A 474 -14.61 -11.09 -7.65
N PRO A 475 -15.15 -12.21 -7.20
CA PRO A 475 -14.53 -13.02 -6.18
C PRO A 475 -13.29 -13.68 -6.76
N GLN A 476 -12.12 -13.34 -6.21
CA GLN A 476 -10.89 -14.03 -6.55
C GLN A 476 -10.92 -15.50 -6.10
N PHE A 477 -11.66 -15.79 -5.04
CA PHE A 477 -11.68 -17.08 -4.37
C PHE A 477 -13.03 -17.79 -4.38
N GLY A 478 -14.15 -17.05 -4.41
CA GLY A 478 -15.49 -17.61 -4.39
C GLY A 478 -15.96 -18.18 -5.73
N ASP A 479 -17.06 -18.88 -5.71
CA ASP A 479 -17.79 -19.36 -6.87
C ASP A 479 -19.28 -18.92 -6.85
N GLU A 480 -20.09 -19.39 -7.79
CA GLU A 480 -21.52 -19.06 -7.82
C GLU A 480 -22.29 -19.57 -6.60
N GLY A 481 -21.78 -20.60 -5.91
CA GLY A 481 -22.35 -21.13 -4.68
C GLY A 481 -22.21 -20.20 -3.48
N MET A 482 -21.40 -19.13 -3.60
CA MET A 482 -21.16 -18.14 -2.53
C MET A 482 -21.96 -16.84 -2.70
N LYS A 483 -23.05 -16.85 -3.47
CA LYS A 483 -23.90 -15.65 -3.68
C LYS A 483 -24.44 -15.06 -2.38
N ASP A 484 -24.74 -15.89 -1.41
CA ASP A 484 -25.21 -15.46 -0.08
C ASP A 484 -24.12 -14.71 0.70
N MET A 485 -22.84 -15.07 0.53
CA MET A 485 -21.70 -14.31 1.07
C MET A 485 -21.66 -12.91 0.48
N PHE A 486 -21.79 -12.78 -0.84
CA PHE A 486 -21.77 -11.48 -1.51
C PHE A 486 -22.94 -10.60 -1.07
N GLN A 487 -24.14 -11.20 -0.89
CA GLN A 487 -25.31 -10.49 -0.40
C GLN A 487 -25.14 -10.04 1.06
N ALA A 488 -24.57 -10.89 1.92
CA ALA A 488 -24.29 -10.55 3.32
C ALA A 488 -23.31 -9.39 3.42
N ILE A 489 -22.22 -9.41 2.64
CA ILE A 489 -21.24 -8.34 2.56
C ILE A 489 -21.88 -7.03 2.09
N ALA A 490 -22.62 -7.05 1.00
CA ALA A 490 -23.30 -5.86 0.47
C ALA A 490 -24.31 -5.28 1.46
N LYS A 491 -25.03 -6.14 2.21
CA LYS A 491 -25.95 -5.70 3.26
C LYS A 491 -25.20 -5.05 4.42
N ALA A 492 -24.11 -5.63 4.91
CA ALA A 492 -23.32 -5.04 5.99
C ALA A 492 -22.74 -3.68 5.59
N ASP A 493 -22.27 -3.56 4.35
CA ASP A 493 -21.71 -2.33 3.77
C ASP A 493 -22.76 -1.20 3.67
N SER A 494 -24.03 -1.55 3.53
CA SER A 494 -25.18 -0.61 3.42
C SER A 494 -25.94 -0.41 4.74
N THR A 495 -25.49 -0.96 5.86
CA THR A 495 -26.14 -0.82 7.16
C THR A 495 -25.69 0.46 7.84
N VAL A 496 -26.62 1.40 8.08
CA VAL A 496 -26.36 2.73 8.66
C VAL A 496 -26.05 2.65 10.16
N ASP A 497 -26.81 1.86 10.90
CA ASP A 497 -26.57 1.68 12.34
C ASP A 497 -25.23 0.99 12.62
N ALA A 498 -24.34 1.66 13.34
CA ALA A 498 -22.98 1.18 13.60
C ALA A 498 -22.95 -0.13 14.42
N ALA A 499 -23.91 -0.35 15.33
CA ALA A 499 -23.97 -1.56 16.15
C ALA A 499 -24.47 -2.74 15.32
N GLU A 500 -25.47 -2.53 14.48
CA GLU A 500 -25.99 -3.53 13.54
C GLU A 500 -24.92 -3.87 12.47
N ALA A 501 -24.23 -2.87 11.93
CA ALA A 501 -23.14 -3.08 10.98
C ALA A 501 -22.00 -3.90 11.59
N LYS A 502 -21.58 -3.56 12.82
CA LYS A 502 -20.57 -4.33 13.57
C LYS A 502 -21.00 -5.78 13.74
N ALA A 503 -22.24 -6.03 14.20
CA ALA A 503 -22.77 -7.38 14.37
C ALA A 503 -22.85 -8.15 13.05
N ALA A 504 -23.21 -7.48 11.96
CA ALA A 504 -23.24 -8.10 10.62
C ALA A 504 -21.83 -8.50 10.15
N TRP A 505 -20.81 -7.66 10.37
CA TRP A 505 -19.42 -8.00 10.04
C TRP A 505 -18.86 -9.13 10.90
N GLU A 506 -19.19 -9.17 12.20
CA GLU A 506 -18.83 -10.30 13.07
C GLU A 506 -19.42 -11.61 12.55
N GLU A 507 -20.70 -11.60 12.15
CA GLU A 507 -21.37 -12.79 11.60
C GLU A 507 -20.76 -13.19 10.25
N ILE A 508 -20.45 -12.24 9.37
CA ILE A 508 -19.76 -12.54 8.12
C ILE A 508 -18.42 -13.22 8.39
N ASN A 509 -17.63 -12.73 9.34
CA ASN A 509 -16.36 -13.36 9.70
C ASN A 509 -16.53 -14.79 10.24
N ARG A 510 -17.54 -15.06 11.07
CA ARG A 510 -17.86 -16.44 11.50
C ARG A 510 -18.17 -17.33 10.32
N ARG A 511 -19.00 -16.88 9.40
CA ARG A 511 -19.41 -17.64 8.21
C ARG A 511 -18.28 -17.79 7.19
N VAL A 512 -17.44 -16.78 7.00
CA VAL A 512 -16.24 -16.87 6.16
C VAL A 512 -15.35 -18.00 6.65
N MET A 513 -15.18 -18.15 7.95
CA MET A 513 -14.31 -19.18 8.51
C MET A 513 -14.96 -20.56 8.62
N SER A 514 -16.28 -20.66 8.78
CA SER A 514 -16.97 -21.94 9.01
C SER A 514 -17.63 -22.53 7.76
N GLU A 515 -18.36 -21.70 7.00
CA GLU A 515 -19.22 -22.14 5.90
C GLU A 515 -18.59 -21.94 4.53
N TRP A 516 -17.95 -20.78 4.31
CA TRP A 516 -17.47 -20.42 2.99
C TRP A 516 -15.99 -20.76 2.78
N LEU A 517 -15.13 -20.49 3.72
CA LEU A 517 -13.67 -20.68 3.71
C LEU A 517 -13.06 -20.50 2.30
N PRO A 518 -13.20 -19.30 1.69
CA PRO A 518 -12.78 -19.08 0.31
C PRO A 518 -11.26 -19.09 0.13
N ALA A 519 -10.53 -18.86 1.22
CA ALA A 519 -9.08 -18.89 1.35
C ALA A 519 -8.71 -19.27 2.80
N VAL A 520 -7.43 -19.47 3.10
CA VAL A 520 -6.96 -19.75 4.46
C VAL A 520 -6.14 -18.56 4.97
N PRO A 521 -6.59 -17.84 6.01
CA PRO A 521 -5.78 -16.81 6.63
C PRO A 521 -4.57 -17.46 7.32
N VAL A 522 -3.38 -16.86 7.13
CA VAL A 522 -2.12 -17.46 7.60
C VAL A 522 -1.55 -16.68 8.78
N SER A 523 -1.34 -15.39 8.63
CA SER A 523 -0.73 -14.57 9.69
C SER A 523 -1.09 -13.10 9.57
N HIS A 524 -0.97 -12.39 10.71
CA HIS A 524 -0.83 -10.94 10.79
C HIS A 524 0.61 -10.64 11.19
N SER A 525 1.30 -9.79 10.45
CA SER A 525 2.74 -9.56 10.64
C SER A 525 3.04 -8.08 10.88
N PRO A 526 3.78 -7.73 11.95
CA PRO A 526 4.18 -6.37 12.24
C PRO A 526 5.39 -5.98 11.36
N PRO A 527 5.21 -5.11 10.34
CA PRO A 527 6.33 -4.64 9.53
C PRO A 527 7.17 -3.62 10.30
N ALA A 528 8.39 -3.35 9.84
CA ALA A 528 9.25 -2.36 10.46
C ALA A 528 9.74 -1.31 9.46
N ILE A 529 10.12 -0.16 10.01
CA ILE A 529 10.88 0.89 9.35
C ILE A 529 12.19 1.09 10.10
N VAL A 530 13.27 1.34 9.40
CA VAL A 530 14.58 1.58 10.02
C VAL A 530 15.12 2.93 9.62
N VAL A 531 15.62 3.69 10.60
CA VAL A 531 16.25 4.99 10.38
C VAL A 531 17.55 5.10 11.16
N ASN A 532 18.42 6.02 10.76
CA ASN A 532 19.65 6.33 11.49
C ASN A 532 19.31 6.80 12.92
N LYS A 533 20.20 6.52 13.87
CA LYS A 533 20.02 6.84 15.30
C LYS A 533 19.74 8.30 15.60
N ASN A 534 20.26 9.21 14.77
CA ASN A 534 20.07 10.66 14.89
C ASN A 534 18.75 11.15 14.26
N VAL A 535 18.00 10.30 13.57
CA VAL A 535 16.67 10.62 13.06
C VAL A 535 15.65 10.40 14.17
N LYS A 536 14.93 11.45 14.54
CA LYS A 536 13.92 11.48 15.60
C LYS A 536 12.58 11.97 15.07
N GLY A 537 11.53 11.80 15.86
CA GLY A 537 10.19 12.30 15.56
C GLY A 537 9.42 11.48 14.52
N LEU A 538 10.01 10.42 13.95
CA LEU A 538 9.27 9.50 13.09
C LEU A 538 8.32 8.64 13.93
N THR A 539 7.04 8.65 13.59
CA THR A 539 6.01 7.82 14.22
C THR A 539 5.59 6.72 13.24
N PRO A 540 5.88 5.44 13.55
CA PRO A 540 5.49 4.34 12.66
C PRO A 540 3.97 4.19 12.61
N SER A 541 3.41 4.00 11.42
CA SER A 541 1.97 3.82 11.19
C SER A 541 1.65 2.37 10.83
N PRO A 542 0.63 1.74 11.45
CA PRO A 542 0.19 0.39 11.08
C PRO A 542 -0.27 0.32 9.61
N LEU A 543 -0.73 1.44 9.06
CA LEU A 543 -1.15 1.61 7.66
C LEU A 543 0.03 1.90 6.71
N THR A 544 1.28 1.90 7.20
CA THR A 544 2.47 2.35 6.45
C THR A 544 2.35 3.79 5.94
N GLN A 545 1.69 4.63 6.72
CA GLN A 545 1.35 6.02 6.39
C GLN A 545 2.16 7.01 7.25
N GLU A 546 3.49 6.95 7.16
CA GLU A 546 4.34 7.88 7.88
C GLU A 546 4.33 9.27 7.23
N GLU A 547 4.17 10.26 8.08
CA GLU A 547 4.32 11.68 7.75
C GLU A 547 5.70 12.15 8.23
N PHE A 548 6.49 12.76 7.35
CA PHE A 548 7.87 13.13 7.66
C PHE A 548 8.04 14.56 8.19
N TYR A 549 6.96 15.35 8.30
CA TYR A 549 7.05 16.72 8.82
C TYR A 549 7.47 16.77 10.30
N THR A 550 7.17 15.72 11.06
CA THR A 550 7.58 15.61 12.47
C THR A 550 9.05 15.23 12.66
N VAL A 551 9.70 14.73 11.60
CA VAL A 551 11.08 14.21 11.65
C VAL A 551 12.09 15.34 11.81
N PHE A 552 13.14 15.09 12.63
CA PHE A 552 14.27 15.99 12.82
C PHE A 552 15.56 15.21 13.11
N PHE A 553 16.70 15.89 13.04
CA PHE A 553 18.00 15.32 13.42
C PHE A 553 18.44 15.84 14.81
N GLU A 554 18.94 14.91 15.66
CA GLU A 554 19.68 15.20 16.89
C GLU A 554 21.18 15.05 16.70
#